data_ee2406e86bcc42946b3c2b3c83b0e605
#
_entry.id   ee2406e86bcc42946b3c2b3c83b0e605
#
_cell.length_a   1.000
_cell.length_b   1.000
_cell.length_c   1.000
_cell.angle_alpha   90.00
_cell.angle_beta   90.00
_cell.angle_gamma   90.00
#
_symmetry.space_group_name_H-M   'P 1'
#
loop_
_entity.id
_entity.type
_entity.pdbx_description
1 polymer ?
#
loop_
_entity_poly.entity_id
_entity_poly.type
_entity_poly.pdbx_seq_one_letter_code
_entity_poly.pdbx_strand_id
1 'polypeptide(L)'
;ICAEDTENGFIPCPGIIRQLTEPNGIGVRIDSYVYEGYEIPLYYDPMIGKLIVWATNRQFAIERMRRVLYEFKITGLKTNISYLRRIMYTPAFVKGEYDTSFLSKYSRSLQRSNGENEEIENMAMIAAYVDYLFNLEENSPVRTTDSRPISRWREFGLQKGVLRI
;
A
#
# COMPACT_ATOMS: atom_id res chain seq x y z
N ILE A 1 -4.06 -16.43 -5.68
CA ILE A 1 -4.23 -15.01 -6.06
C ILE A 1 -4.69 -14.99 -7.50
N CYS A 2 -5.79 -14.27 -7.77
CA CYS A 2 -6.39 -14.16 -9.10
C CYS A 2 -6.60 -12.70 -9.50
N ALA A 3 -6.53 -12.43 -10.80
CA ALA A 3 -6.89 -11.17 -11.41
C ALA A 3 -8.41 -11.09 -11.58
N GLU A 4 -9.11 -10.70 -10.52
CA GLU A 4 -10.56 -10.69 -10.41
C GLU A 4 -11.07 -9.44 -9.73
N ASP A 5 -12.20 -8.90 -10.21
CA ASP A 5 -12.93 -7.83 -9.54
C ASP A 5 -13.92 -8.42 -8.53
N THR A 6 -13.52 -8.44 -7.28
CA THR A 6 -14.31 -9.01 -6.18
C THR A 6 -15.56 -8.20 -5.82
N GLU A 7 -15.60 -6.93 -6.21
CA GLU A 7 -16.74 -6.05 -5.97
C GLU A 7 -17.87 -6.27 -7.01
N ASN A 8 -17.47 -6.68 -8.21
CA ASN A 8 -18.38 -6.93 -9.33
C ASN A 8 -18.57 -8.45 -9.59
N GLY A 9 -18.66 -9.26 -8.55
CA GLY A 9 -18.99 -10.68 -8.68
C GLY A 9 -17.85 -11.56 -9.17
N PHE A 10 -16.59 -11.21 -8.89
CA PHE A 10 -15.40 -11.96 -9.27
C PHE A 10 -15.19 -12.09 -10.78
N ILE A 11 -15.59 -11.06 -11.53
CA ILE A 11 -15.35 -11.01 -12.97
C ILE A 11 -13.84 -10.97 -13.22
N PRO A 12 -13.30 -11.83 -14.12
CA PRO A 12 -11.91 -11.78 -14.53
C PRO A 12 -11.51 -10.39 -14.99
N CYS A 13 -10.37 -9.89 -14.52
CA CYS A 13 -9.85 -8.56 -14.83
C CYS A 13 -8.51 -8.71 -15.59
N PRO A 14 -8.54 -8.95 -16.91
CA PRO A 14 -7.34 -9.05 -17.72
C PRO A 14 -6.62 -7.70 -17.77
N GLY A 15 -5.32 -7.74 -18.03
CA GLY A 15 -4.52 -6.52 -18.15
C GLY A 15 -3.04 -6.76 -17.92
N ILE A 16 -2.28 -5.67 -17.96
CA ILE A 16 -0.84 -5.71 -17.80
C ILE A 16 -0.47 -5.40 -16.36
N ILE A 17 0.34 -6.25 -15.76
CA ILE A 17 0.96 -6.02 -14.46
C ILE A 17 1.97 -4.89 -14.60
N ARG A 18 1.71 -3.74 -13.96
CA ARG A 18 2.62 -2.59 -14.00
C ARG A 18 3.72 -2.69 -12.96
N GLN A 19 3.36 -3.15 -11.77
CA GLN A 19 4.30 -3.36 -10.68
C GLN A 19 3.93 -4.64 -9.94
N LEU A 20 4.94 -5.41 -9.57
CA LEU A 20 4.81 -6.66 -8.82
C LEU A 20 5.80 -6.67 -7.66
N THR A 21 5.29 -6.78 -6.45
CA THR A 21 6.12 -7.03 -5.27
C THR A 21 5.64 -8.31 -4.60
N GLU A 22 6.43 -9.37 -4.71
CA GLU A 22 6.14 -10.64 -4.07
C GLU A 22 6.72 -10.69 -2.66
N PRO A 23 5.91 -11.03 -1.65
CA PRO A 23 6.40 -11.19 -0.28
C PRO A 23 7.29 -12.42 -0.17
N ASN A 24 8.28 -12.36 0.70
CA ASN A 24 9.16 -13.49 0.98
C ASN A 24 9.40 -13.67 2.47
N GLY A 25 10.17 -14.67 2.84
CA GLY A 25 10.61 -14.92 4.20
C GLY A 25 10.38 -16.36 4.67
N ILE A 26 10.81 -16.63 5.92
CA ILE A 26 10.70 -17.96 6.53
C ILE A 26 9.25 -18.39 6.62
N GLY A 27 8.93 -19.57 6.07
CA GLY A 27 7.58 -20.14 6.06
C GLY A 27 6.62 -19.45 5.09
N VAL A 28 7.15 -18.78 4.05
CA VAL A 28 6.40 -18.23 2.91
C VAL A 28 6.90 -18.89 1.64
N ARG A 29 5.96 -19.33 0.79
CA ARG A 29 6.23 -19.86 -0.55
C ARG A 29 5.22 -19.26 -1.51
N ILE A 30 5.71 -18.81 -2.65
CA ILE A 30 4.90 -18.33 -3.76
C ILE A 30 5.23 -19.17 -4.98
N ASP A 31 4.18 -19.75 -5.56
CA ASP A 31 4.26 -20.44 -6.83
C ASP A 31 3.58 -19.54 -7.87
N SER A 32 4.37 -18.73 -8.55
CA SER A 32 3.94 -17.73 -9.53
C SER A 32 4.72 -17.89 -10.83
N TYR A 33 4.15 -17.38 -11.93
CA TYR A 33 4.80 -17.35 -13.24
C TYR A 33 4.80 -15.97 -13.88
N VAL A 34 4.17 -14.99 -13.19
CA VAL A 34 4.02 -13.62 -13.69
C VAL A 34 5.20 -12.75 -13.30
N TYR A 35 5.39 -11.65 -14.02
CA TYR A 35 6.42 -10.65 -13.80
C TYR A 35 5.90 -9.26 -14.20
N GLU A 36 6.63 -8.21 -13.88
CA GLU A 36 6.27 -6.87 -14.32
C GLU A 36 6.26 -6.74 -15.84
N GLY A 37 5.18 -6.23 -16.39
CA GLY A 37 4.92 -6.20 -17.84
C GLY A 37 4.20 -7.44 -18.38
N TYR A 38 3.96 -8.48 -17.55
CA TYR A 38 3.18 -9.63 -17.99
C TYR A 38 1.72 -9.26 -18.22
N GLU A 39 1.16 -9.73 -19.31
CA GLU A 39 -0.27 -9.56 -19.66
C GLU A 39 -1.06 -10.80 -19.24
N ILE A 40 -2.03 -10.60 -18.33
CA ILE A 40 -3.00 -11.64 -17.95
C ILE A 40 -4.04 -11.76 -19.08
N PRO A 41 -4.11 -12.90 -19.77
CA PRO A 41 -5.00 -13.06 -20.92
C PRO A 41 -6.46 -13.24 -20.51
N LEU A 42 -7.38 -12.76 -21.35
CA LEU A 42 -8.81 -12.94 -21.15
C LEU A 42 -9.30 -14.39 -21.35
N TYR A 43 -8.57 -15.16 -22.17
CA TYR A 43 -9.02 -16.46 -22.67
C TYR A 43 -8.53 -17.65 -21.86
N TYR A 44 -7.87 -17.41 -20.75
CA TYR A 44 -7.33 -18.43 -19.87
C TYR A 44 -7.65 -18.12 -18.41
N ASP A 45 -7.09 -18.90 -17.49
CA ASP A 45 -7.29 -18.75 -16.04
C ASP A 45 -6.74 -17.39 -15.56
N PRO A 46 -7.50 -16.58 -14.81
CA PRO A 46 -7.03 -15.33 -14.22
C PRO A 46 -6.07 -15.56 -13.05
N MET A 47 -5.65 -16.77 -12.76
CA MET A 47 -4.77 -17.12 -11.67
C MET A 47 -3.38 -16.51 -11.88
N ILE A 48 -2.92 -15.69 -10.92
CA ILE A 48 -1.60 -15.08 -10.90
C ILE A 48 -0.58 -16.00 -10.21
N GLY A 49 -0.98 -16.60 -9.10
CA GLY A 49 -0.11 -17.46 -8.33
C GLY A 49 -0.76 -18.03 -7.08
N LYS A 50 -0.04 -18.98 -6.45
CA LYS A 50 -0.43 -19.59 -5.17
C LYS A 50 0.46 -19.04 -4.06
N LEU A 51 -0.16 -18.44 -3.06
CA LEU A 51 0.52 -17.98 -1.86
C LEU A 51 0.31 -19.01 -0.75
N ILE A 52 1.39 -19.56 -0.24
CA ILE A 52 1.40 -20.63 0.76
C ILE A 52 2.21 -20.17 1.96
N VAL A 53 1.65 -20.36 3.15
CA VAL A 53 2.36 -20.09 4.41
C VAL A 53 2.36 -21.31 5.29
N TRP A 54 3.44 -21.47 6.05
CA TRP A 54 3.60 -22.47 7.08
C TRP A 54 3.94 -21.82 8.42
N ALA A 55 3.39 -22.35 9.51
CA ALA A 55 3.75 -21.96 10.88
C ALA A 55 3.53 -23.13 11.84
N THR A 56 4.02 -23.03 13.08
CA THR A 56 3.91 -24.07 14.12
C THR A 56 2.49 -24.33 14.58
N ASN A 57 1.61 -23.34 14.45
CA ASN A 57 0.19 -23.46 14.77
C ASN A 57 -0.66 -22.57 13.86
N ARG A 58 -1.99 -22.78 13.92
CA ARG A 58 -2.96 -22.06 13.10
C ARG A 58 -2.91 -20.54 13.30
N GLN A 59 -2.80 -20.06 14.52
CA GLN A 59 -2.79 -18.63 14.81
C GLN A 59 -1.61 -17.95 14.12
N PHE A 60 -0.41 -18.48 14.29
CA PHE A 60 0.79 -17.94 13.63
C PHE A 60 0.72 -18.06 12.10
N ALA A 61 0.08 -19.09 11.57
CA ALA A 61 -0.14 -19.22 10.13
C ALA A 61 -1.07 -18.12 9.62
N ILE A 62 -2.15 -17.80 10.32
CA ILE A 62 -3.07 -16.71 9.98
C ILE A 62 -2.37 -15.35 10.05
N GLU A 63 -1.61 -15.08 11.10
CA GLU A 63 -0.85 -13.84 11.26
C GLU A 63 0.18 -13.67 10.14
N ARG A 64 0.89 -14.74 9.80
CA ARG A 64 1.83 -14.76 8.68
C ARG A 64 1.13 -14.51 7.35
N MET A 65 -0.02 -15.14 7.11
CA MET A 65 -0.81 -14.91 5.89
C MET A 65 -1.30 -13.46 5.80
N ARG A 66 -1.75 -12.86 6.90
CA ARG A 66 -2.13 -11.44 6.95
C ARG A 66 -0.98 -10.53 6.53
N ARG A 67 0.24 -10.77 7.09
CA ARG A 67 1.43 -10.02 6.74
C ARG A 67 1.77 -10.16 5.25
N VAL A 68 1.87 -11.37 4.75
CA VAL A 68 2.27 -11.60 3.35
C VAL A 68 1.23 -11.10 2.34
N LEU A 69 -0.07 -11.18 2.66
CA LEU A 69 -1.13 -10.57 1.83
C LEU A 69 -1.06 -9.03 1.85
N TYR A 70 -0.60 -8.43 2.95
CA TYR A 70 -0.36 -6.99 3.03
C TYR A 70 0.86 -6.56 2.21
N GLU A 71 1.93 -7.34 2.24
CA GLU A 71 3.17 -7.10 1.50
C GLU A 71 3.02 -7.36 0.00
N PHE A 72 2.10 -8.24 -0.41
CA PHE A 72 1.89 -8.58 -1.81
C PHE A 72 1.23 -7.43 -2.57
N LYS A 73 2.00 -6.76 -3.43
CA LYS A 73 1.53 -5.60 -4.20
C LYS A 73 1.51 -5.94 -5.68
N ILE A 74 0.36 -5.73 -6.29
CA ILE A 74 0.16 -5.84 -7.73
C ILE A 74 -0.59 -4.60 -8.17
N THR A 75 -0.07 -3.88 -9.16
CA THR A 75 -0.73 -2.74 -9.77
C THR A 75 -0.93 -2.94 -11.27
N GLY A 76 -1.91 -2.23 -11.84
CA GLY A 76 -2.25 -2.32 -13.26
C GLY A 76 -3.54 -3.10 -13.53
N LEU A 77 -3.97 -3.95 -12.60
CA LEU A 77 -5.21 -4.73 -12.69
C LEU A 77 -5.83 -4.95 -11.30
N LYS A 78 -7.10 -5.32 -11.25
CA LYS A 78 -7.76 -5.68 -9.99
C LYS A 78 -7.42 -7.13 -9.62
N THR A 79 -7.24 -7.38 -8.32
CA THR A 79 -6.95 -8.70 -7.77
C THR A 79 -7.85 -9.02 -6.59
N ASN A 80 -7.94 -10.29 -6.24
CA ASN A 80 -8.69 -10.74 -5.06
C ASN A 80 -7.90 -10.65 -3.73
N ILE A 81 -6.75 -9.99 -3.70
CA ILE A 81 -5.90 -9.88 -2.49
C ILE A 81 -6.65 -9.23 -1.33
N SER A 82 -7.34 -8.10 -1.56
CA SER A 82 -8.10 -7.41 -0.52
C SER A 82 -9.23 -8.27 0.04
N TYR A 83 -9.91 -9.03 -0.80
CA TYR A 83 -10.94 -9.99 -0.39
C TYR A 83 -10.35 -11.11 0.47
N LEU A 84 -9.21 -11.69 0.07
CA LEU A 84 -8.51 -12.73 0.85
C LEU A 84 -8.04 -12.18 2.21
N ARG A 85 -7.58 -10.93 2.27
CA ARG A 85 -7.27 -10.27 3.55
C ARG A 85 -8.48 -10.23 4.46
N ARG A 86 -9.66 -9.81 3.98
CA ARG A 86 -10.88 -9.77 4.79
C ARG A 86 -11.26 -11.16 5.34
N ILE A 87 -11.09 -12.23 4.55
CA ILE A 87 -11.28 -13.60 5.03
C ILE A 87 -10.40 -13.89 6.26
N MET A 88 -9.12 -13.51 6.22
CA MET A 88 -8.18 -13.75 7.32
C MET A 88 -8.57 -13.04 8.62
N TYR A 89 -9.39 -11.98 8.56
CA TYR A 89 -9.89 -11.26 9.74
C TYR A 89 -11.29 -11.72 10.18
N THR A 90 -11.98 -12.55 9.41
CA THR A 90 -13.33 -13.03 9.77
C THR A 90 -13.26 -13.94 10.99
N PRO A 91 -14.01 -13.67 12.09
CA PRO A 91 -13.93 -14.44 13.32
C PRO A 91 -14.16 -15.94 13.15
N ALA A 92 -15.11 -16.34 12.31
CA ALA A 92 -15.38 -17.75 12.03
C ALA A 92 -14.18 -18.43 11.35
N PHE A 93 -13.49 -17.74 10.43
CA PHE A 93 -12.27 -18.26 9.81
C PHE A 93 -11.14 -18.41 10.84
N VAL A 94 -10.95 -17.42 11.69
CA VAL A 94 -9.91 -17.45 12.74
C VAL A 94 -10.14 -18.60 13.73
N LYS A 95 -11.37 -18.84 14.12
CA LYS A 95 -11.75 -19.94 15.02
C LYS A 95 -11.72 -21.32 14.36
N GLY A 96 -11.72 -21.40 13.02
CA GLY A 96 -11.82 -22.65 12.27
C GLY A 96 -13.26 -23.14 12.08
N GLU A 97 -14.25 -22.31 12.35
CA GLU A 97 -15.69 -22.59 12.25
C GLU A 97 -16.19 -22.24 10.84
N TYR A 98 -15.74 -22.98 9.82
CA TYR A 98 -16.14 -22.74 8.44
C TYR A 98 -16.35 -24.05 7.67
N ASP A 99 -17.27 -23.99 6.76
CA ASP A 99 -17.65 -25.06 5.84
C ASP A 99 -17.70 -24.54 4.39
N THR A 100 -18.17 -25.34 3.45
CA THR A 100 -18.35 -24.94 2.04
C THR A 100 -19.31 -23.77 1.85
N SER A 101 -20.20 -23.50 2.81
CA SER A 101 -21.13 -22.36 2.77
C SER A 101 -20.55 -21.05 3.31
N PHE A 102 -19.31 -21.06 3.82
CA PHE A 102 -18.66 -19.91 4.47
C PHE A 102 -18.71 -18.65 3.60
N LEU A 103 -18.27 -18.74 2.36
CA LEU A 103 -18.22 -17.58 1.46
C LEU A 103 -19.62 -17.02 1.17
N SER A 104 -20.62 -17.88 1.03
CA SER A 104 -22.01 -17.47 0.83
C SER A 104 -22.59 -16.78 2.07
N LYS A 105 -22.34 -17.31 3.26
CA LYS A 105 -22.79 -16.74 4.54
C LYS A 105 -22.20 -15.36 4.81
N TYR A 106 -20.93 -15.18 4.50
CA TYR A 106 -20.19 -13.95 4.80
C TYR A 106 -20.04 -13.02 3.58
N SER A 107 -20.66 -13.32 2.44
CA SER A 107 -20.52 -12.57 1.19
C SER A 107 -20.69 -11.07 1.35
N ARG A 108 -21.73 -10.62 2.05
CA ARG A 108 -22.00 -9.18 2.27
C ARG A 108 -20.90 -8.47 3.07
N SER A 109 -20.37 -9.13 4.10
CA SER A 109 -19.30 -8.55 4.93
C SER A 109 -17.94 -8.58 4.23
N LEU A 110 -17.71 -9.61 3.40
CA LEU A 110 -16.47 -9.76 2.64
C LEU A 110 -16.40 -8.84 1.40
N GLN A 111 -17.54 -8.45 0.83
CA GLN A 111 -17.63 -7.52 -0.30
C GLN A 111 -17.60 -6.05 0.11
N ARG A 112 -17.94 -5.71 1.35
CA ARG A 112 -17.92 -4.32 1.82
C ARG A 112 -16.49 -3.81 1.99
N SER A 113 -16.10 -2.86 1.17
CA SER A 113 -14.80 -2.17 1.23
C SER A 113 -14.81 -0.96 2.21
N ASN A 114 -15.71 -0.94 3.19
CA ASN A 114 -15.93 0.24 4.04
C ASN A 114 -14.71 0.72 4.83
N GLY A 115 -13.64 -0.07 4.95
CA GLY A 115 -12.43 0.34 5.67
C GLY A 115 -11.32 0.88 4.76
N GLU A 116 -11.20 0.37 3.55
CA GLU A 116 -10.12 0.78 2.64
C GLU A 116 -10.34 2.20 2.11
N ASN A 117 -11.60 2.61 1.87
CA ASN A 117 -11.92 3.97 1.46
C ASN A 117 -11.67 4.98 2.61
N GLU A 118 -12.03 4.63 3.84
CA GLU A 118 -11.81 5.48 5.01
C GLU A 118 -10.32 5.68 5.33
N GLU A 119 -9.51 4.61 5.20
CA GLU A 119 -8.05 4.73 5.32
C GLU A 119 -7.45 5.60 4.21
N ILE A 120 -7.88 5.44 2.96
CA ILE A 120 -7.44 6.24 1.82
C ILE A 120 -7.88 7.71 2.00
N GLU A 121 -9.11 7.97 2.43
CA GLU A 121 -9.61 9.31 2.73
C GLU A 121 -8.81 9.96 3.86
N ASN A 122 -8.52 9.24 4.93
CA ASN A 122 -7.69 9.72 6.03
C ASN A 122 -6.26 10.01 5.56
N MET A 123 -5.66 9.14 4.76
CA MET A 123 -4.33 9.38 4.17
C MET A 123 -4.33 10.58 3.23
N ALA A 124 -5.37 10.74 2.40
CA ALA A 124 -5.50 11.89 1.52
C ALA A 124 -5.66 13.20 2.30
N MET A 125 -6.42 13.20 3.40
CA MET A 125 -6.54 14.36 4.29
C MET A 125 -5.21 14.71 4.95
N ILE A 126 -4.45 13.71 5.42
CA ILE A 126 -3.13 13.94 6.02
C ILE A 126 -2.17 14.50 4.97
N ALA A 127 -2.13 13.93 3.76
CA ALA A 127 -1.28 14.40 2.68
C ALA A 127 -1.61 15.84 2.28
N ALA A 128 -2.90 16.18 2.13
CA ALA A 128 -3.36 17.53 1.84
C ALA A 128 -3.01 18.52 2.96
N TYR A 129 -3.11 18.10 4.22
CA TYR A 129 -2.73 18.93 5.35
C TYR A 129 -1.23 19.20 5.42
N VAL A 130 -0.42 18.18 5.14
CA VAL A 130 1.05 18.33 5.05
C VAL A 130 1.44 19.27 3.91
N ASP A 131 0.85 19.10 2.72
CA ASP A 131 1.07 20.00 1.59
C ASP A 131 0.65 21.45 1.92
N TYR A 132 -0.47 21.63 2.59
CA TYR A 132 -0.92 22.94 3.08
C TYR A 132 0.10 23.57 4.03
N LEU A 133 0.68 22.81 4.97
CA LEU A 133 1.69 23.32 5.89
C LEU A 133 2.98 23.74 5.16
N PHE A 134 3.45 22.95 4.19
CA PHE A 134 4.61 23.33 3.38
C PHE A 134 4.36 24.60 2.58
N ASN A 135 3.19 24.74 1.95
CA ASN A 135 2.81 25.94 1.22
C ASN A 135 2.66 27.18 2.11
N LEU A 136 2.28 27.02 3.40
CA LEU A 136 2.27 28.11 4.36
C LEU A 136 3.69 28.59 4.70
N GLU A 137 4.66 27.70 4.82
CA GLU A 137 6.05 28.04 5.08
C GLU A 137 6.69 28.75 3.88
N GLU A 138 6.44 28.29 2.66
CA GLU A 138 6.93 28.95 1.44
C GLU A 138 6.29 30.34 1.19
N ASN A 139 5.01 30.50 1.52
CA ASN A 139 4.30 31.77 1.37
C ASN A 139 4.43 32.72 2.58
N SER A 140 5.13 32.30 3.62
CA SER A 140 5.48 33.20 4.71
C SER A 140 6.40 34.28 4.17
N PRO A 141 6.02 35.58 4.21
CA PRO A 141 6.91 36.63 3.75
C PRO A 141 8.21 36.51 4.54
N VAL A 142 9.29 36.22 3.84
CA VAL A 142 10.62 36.24 4.42
C VAL A 142 10.77 37.61 5.05
N ARG A 143 10.61 37.70 6.37
CA ARG A 143 10.96 38.89 7.11
C ARG A 143 12.47 39.05 6.98
N THR A 144 12.87 39.76 5.94
CA THR A 144 14.23 40.28 5.81
C THR A 144 14.42 41.40 6.85
N THR A 145 14.37 41.02 8.12
CA THR A 145 14.96 41.84 9.17
C THR A 145 16.41 41.40 9.31
N ASP A 146 17.18 41.64 8.26
CA ASP A 146 18.63 41.60 8.42
C ASP A 146 19.09 42.88 9.12
N SER A 147 18.66 43.06 10.37
CA SER A 147 19.14 44.04 11.32
C SER A 147 20.23 43.41 12.22
N ARG A 148 20.94 42.42 11.72
CA ARG A 148 22.15 41.97 12.41
C ARG A 148 23.19 43.06 12.22
N PRO A 149 23.71 43.66 13.31
CA PRO A 149 24.78 44.61 13.19
C PRO A 149 25.95 43.95 12.42
N ILE A 150 26.41 44.61 11.38
CA ILE A 150 27.53 44.10 10.57
C ILE A 150 28.68 43.81 11.54
N SER A 151 29.18 42.56 11.55
CA SER A 151 30.25 42.17 12.45
C SER A 151 31.49 43.03 12.15
N ARG A 152 32.27 43.41 13.18
CA ARG A 152 33.50 44.22 13.03
C ARG A 152 34.47 43.65 11.98
N TRP A 153 34.50 42.33 11.83
CA TRP A 153 35.27 41.62 10.80
C TRP A 153 34.77 41.90 9.39
N ARG A 154 33.47 41.97 9.21
CA ARG A 154 32.82 42.26 7.90
C ARG A 154 33.03 43.72 7.52
N GLU A 155 32.92 44.63 8.48
CA GLU A 155 33.27 46.04 8.29
C GLU A 155 34.71 46.23 7.89
N PHE A 156 35.64 45.58 8.60
CA PHE A 156 37.06 45.60 8.27
C PHE A 156 37.36 45.03 6.88
N GLY A 157 36.74 43.91 6.51
CA GLY A 157 36.86 43.28 5.19
C GLY A 157 36.37 44.17 4.05
N LEU A 158 35.26 44.91 4.25
CA LEU A 158 34.73 45.87 3.29
C LEU A 158 35.64 47.07 3.13
N GLN A 159 36.17 47.64 4.24
CA GLN A 159 37.11 48.76 4.19
C GLN A 159 38.44 48.40 3.51
N LYS A 160 38.90 47.18 3.66
CA LYS A 160 40.18 46.72 3.06
C LYS A 160 40.03 46.15 1.65
N GLY A 161 38.83 46.14 1.09
CA GLY A 161 38.56 45.62 -0.27
C GLY A 161 38.77 44.11 -0.41
N VAL A 162 38.85 43.38 0.69
CA VAL A 162 39.05 41.92 0.71
C VAL A 162 37.72 41.16 0.43
N LEU A 163 36.59 41.77 0.79
CA LEU A 163 35.24 41.25 0.49
C LEU A 163 34.64 42.14 -0.61
N ARG A 164 34.31 41.53 -1.76
CA ARG A 164 33.47 42.14 -2.79
C ARG A 164 32.02 41.80 -2.47
N ILE A 165 31.12 42.80 -2.53
CA ILE A 165 29.67 42.65 -2.41
C ILE A 165 29.14 41.91 -3.64
#